data_da11174dfef1e76dbc272bb990f1a95b
#
_entry.id   da11174dfef1e76dbc272bb990f1a95b
#
_cell.length_a   1.000
_cell.length_b   1.000
_cell.length_c   1.000
_cell.angle_alpha   90.00
_cell.angle_beta   90.00
_cell.angle_gamma   90.00
#
_symmetry.space_group_name_H-M   'P 1'
#
loop_
_entity.id
_entity.type
_entity.pdbx_description
1 polymer ?
#
loop_
_entity_poly.entity_id
_entity_poly.type
_entity_poly.pdbx_seq_one_letter_code
_entity_poly.pdbx_strand_id
1 'polypeptide(L)'
;MKKIIAKIIKWVTVVVIVSLVITAVTATVLKKKSNAPTFVFGRAILRVETGSMETAIPAKSYVLVKKSDGKNLNVGDVITFRCLDKTSQVYGDLITHRITEVVSDGYKTKGDANPVEDDWIVKSDAVTAVYVKNLPVTTVLGRIFASPVGLILIAVVFLGSCIFVYVPEMINALKDGDETDAEAERQAEIKRRIDEEVERLKNEEGGNE
;
A
#
# COMPACT_ATOMS: atom_id res chain seq x y z
N MET A 1 1.13 -33.69 2.33
CA MET A 1 1.74 -32.51 2.96
C MET A 1 2.03 -31.37 1.97
N LYS A 2 2.75 -31.61 0.85
CA LYS A 2 3.09 -30.54 -0.14
C LYS A 2 1.85 -29.79 -0.69
N LYS A 3 0.76 -30.48 -1.05
CA LYS A 3 -0.48 -29.87 -1.58
C LYS A 3 -1.20 -28.99 -0.54
N ILE A 4 -1.15 -29.33 0.75
CA ILE A 4 -1.74 -28.54 1.83
C ILE A 4 -0.94 -27.27 2.07
N ILE A 5 0.40 -27.36 2.07
CA ILE A 5 1.31 -26.22 2.21
C ILE A 5 1.11 -25.23 1.06
N ALA A 6 1.03 -25.71 -0.19
CA ALA A 6 0.75 -24.86 -1.34
C ALA A 6 -0.59 -24.12 -1.22
N LYS A 7 -1.64 -24.81 -0.78
CA LYS A 7 -2.96 -24.19 -0.51
C LYS A 7 -2.89 -23.09 0.56
N ILE A 8 -2.15 -23.35 1.65
CA ILE A 8 -1.95 -22.35 2.73
C ILE A 8 -1.20 -21.13 2.22
N ILE A 9 -0.10 -21.34 1.49
CA ILE A 9 0.68 -20.23 0.88
C ILE A 9 -0.20 -19.40 -0.04
N LYS A 10 -1.02 -20.02 -0.90
CA LYS A 10 -1.95 -19.34 -1.80
C LYS A 10 -2.92 -18.44 -1.03
N TRP A 11 -3.59 -18.95 -0.01
CA TRP A 11 -4.52 -18.17 0.80
C TRP A 11 -3.84 -17.05 1.57
N VAL A 12 -2.66 -17.29 2.14
CA VAL A 12 -1.85 -16.26 2.81
C VAL A 12 -1.49 -15.14 1.84
N THR A 13 -1.05 -15.48 0.63
CA THR A 13 -0.72 -14.48 -0.41
C THR A 13 -1.94 -13.63 -0.76
N VAL A 14 -3.10 -14.23 -1.00
CA VAL A 14 -4.35 -13.51 -1.28
C VAL A 14 -4.73 -12.58 -0.12
N VAL A 15 -4.68 -13.05 1.13
CA VAL A 15 -4.99 -12.25 2.31
C VAL A 15 -4.04 -11.05 2.45
N VAL A 16 -2.75 -11.26 2.23
CA VAL A 16 -1.75 -10.18 2.26
C VAL A 16 -2.03 -9.13 1.17
N ILE A 17 -2.32 -9.55 -0.05
CA ILE A 17 -2.63 -8.63 -1.16
C ILE A 17 -3.91 -7.83 -0.86
N VAL A 18 -4.98 -8.49 -0.43
CA VAL A 18 -6.24 -7.82 -0.08
C VAL A 18 -6.02 -6.83 1.07
N SER A 19 -5.26 -7.20 2.09
CA SER A 19 -4.89 -6.31 3.20
C SER A 19 -4.12 -5.09 2.74
N LEU A 20 -3.15 -5.25 1.83
CA LEU A 20 -2.38 -4.14 1.25
C LEU A 20 -3.28 -3.20 0.43
N VAL A 21 -4.19 -3.74 -0.39
CA VAL A 21 -5.14 -2.94 -1.17
C VAL A 21 -6.09 -2.17 -0.25
N ILE A 22 -6.66 -2.81 0.76
CA ILE A 22 -7.53 -2.15 1.75
C ILE A 22 -6.77 -1.03 2.46
N THR A 23 -5.52 -1.29 2.88
CA THR A 23 -4.68 -0.29 3.54
C THR A 23 -4.38 0.89 2.62
N ALA A 24 -4.08 0.66 1.35
CA ALA A 24 -3.82 1.71 0.37
C ALA A 24 -5.08 2.56 0.10
N VAL A 25 -6.24 1.92 -0.06
CA VAL A 25 -7.52 2.60 -0.27
C VAL A 25 -7.92 3.41 0.96
N THR A 26 -7.83 2.84 2.16
CA THR A 26 -8.15 3.55 3.40
C THR A 26 -7.21 4.72 3.65
N ALA A 27 -5.90 4.56 3.40
CA ALA A 27 -4.94 5.67 3.49
C ALA A 27 -5.27 6.81 2.52
N THR A 28 -5.69 6.48 1.28
CA THR A 28 -6.06 7.47 0.27
C THR A 28 -7.36 8.21 0.64
N VAL A 29 -8.36 7.48 1.13
CA VAL A 29 -9.66 8.06 1.54
C VAL A 29 -9.50 8.94 2.78
N LEU A 30 -8.73 8.50 3.77
CA LEU A 30 -8.46 9.28 4.98
C LEU A 30 -7.67 10.56 4.67
N LYS A 31 -6.71 10.49 3.73
CA LYS A 31 -5.94 11.65 3.28
C LYS A 31 -6.80 12.73 2.64
N LYS A 32 -7.87 12.34 1.93
CA LYS A 32 -8.81 13.27 1.28
C LYS A 32 -9.75 13.97 2.28
N LYS A 33 -9.93 13.43 3.48
CA LYS A 33 -10.90 13.93 4.47
C LYS A 33 -10.31 14.86 5.54
N SER A 34 -8.99 14.92 5.69
CA SER A 34 -8.34 15.72 6.74
C SER A 34 -7.00 16.26 6.26
N ASN A 35 -6.89 17.62 6.22
CA ASN A 35 -5.59 18.31 6.09
C ASN A 35 -4.75 18.22 7.39
N ALA A 36 -5.11 17.36 8.35
CA ALA A 36 -4.41 17.20 9.60
C ALA A 36 -3.51 15.95 9.58
N PRO A 37 -2.33 15.99 10.22
CA PRO A 37 -1.47 14.82 10.35
C PRO A 37 -2.16 13.72 11.16
N THR A 38 -2.07 12.47 10.68
CA THR A 38 -2.51 11.32 11.46
C THR A 38 -1.36 10.87 12.36
N PHE A 39 -1.54 11.01 13.67
CA PHE A 39 -0.54 10.60 14.65
C PHE A 39 -0.76 9.16 15.10
N VAL A 40 0.32 8.37 15.06
CA VAL A 40 0.38 7.01 15.61
C VAL A 40 1.43 7.03 16.73
N PHE A 41 1.04 6.67 17.94
CA PHE A 41 1.89 6.74 19.14
C PHE A 41 2.56 8.13 19.33
N GLY A 42 1.82 9.21 19.04
CA GLY A 42 2.30 10.58 19.19
C GLY A 42 3.31 11.03 18.11
N ARG A 43 3.48 10.26 17.04
CA ARG A 43 4.36 10.58 15.91
C ARG A 43 3.60 10.51 14.60
N ALA A 44 4.02 11.29 13.61
CA ALA A 44 3.48 11.26 12.26
C ALA A 44 4.61 11.38 11.23
N ILE A 45 4.34 10.91 10.02
CA ILE A 45 5.20 11.13 8.86
C ILE A 45 4.51 12.18 8.00
N LEU A 46 5.21 13.28 7.74
CA LEU A 46 4.75 14.34 6.86
C LEU A 46 5.58 14.35 5.60
N ARG A 47 4.95 14.72 4.48
CA ARG A 47 5.66 15.03 3.24
C ARG A 47 5.79 16.52 3.11
N VAL A 48 7.02 17.01 2.96
CA VAL A 48 7.32 18.41 2.73
C VAL A 48 7.25 18.67 1.23
N GLU A 49 6.32 19.51 0.79
CA GLU A 49 6.07 19.72 -0.64
C GLU A 49 6.96 20.81 -1.25
N THR A 50 7.28 21.83 -0.48
CA THR A 50 8.00 23.03 -0.94
C THR A 50 9.46 23.02 -0.50
N GLY A 51 10.27 23.90 -1.13
CA GLY A 51 11.68 24.08 -0.80
C GLY A 51 11.96 25.16 0.25
N SER A 52 10.94 25.68 0.95
CA SER A 52 11.14 26.74 1.96
C SER A 52 12.09 26.34 3.10
N MET A 53 12.27 25.05 3.33
CA MET A 53 13.20 24.50 4.32
C MET A 53 14.42 23.85 3.71
N GLU A 54 14.71 24.09 2.40
CA GLU A 54 15.90 23.55 1.72
C GLU A 54 17.18 24.01 2.44
N THR A 55 18.13 23.14 2.47
CA THR A 55 19.31 22.97 3.29
C THR A 55 19.08 22.03 4.47
N ALA A 56 18.06 22.23 5.31
CA ALA A 56 17.75 21.32 6.42
C ALA A 56 16.79 20.20 6.01
N ILE A 57 15.76 20.51 5.24
CA ILE A 57 14.72 19.58 4.79
C ILE A 57 14.52 19.72 3.28
N PRO A 58 14.96 18.74 2.48
CA PRO A 58 14.79 18.80 1.02
C PRO A 58 13.32 18.80 0.60
N ALA A 59 12.99 19.53 -0.46
CA ALA A 59 11.66 19.49 -1.08
C ALA A 59 11.26 18.05 -1.46
N LYS A 60 9.96 17.74 -1.35
CA LYS A 60 9.36 16.43 -1.66
C LYS A 60 9.94 15.28 -0.82
N SER A 61 10.57 15.60 0.33
CA SER A 61 11.06 14.60 1.29
C SER A 61 10.01 14.25 2.34
N TYR A 62 10.23 13.13 3.02
CA TYR A 62 9.45 12.72 4.17
C TYR A 62 10.22 12.98 5.46
N VAL A 63 9.49 13.51 6.45
CA VAL A 63 10.02 13.84 7.78
C VAL A 63 9.22 13.15 8.87
N LEU A 64 9.90 12.76 9.94
CA LEU A 64 9.27 12.30 11.17
C LEU A 64 9.01 13.54 12.04
N VAL A 65 7.78 13.68 12.49
CA VAL A 65 7.38 14.71 13.43
C VAL A 65 6.77 14.10 14.69
N LYS A 66 6.87 14.79 15.81
CA LYS A 66 6.26 14.45 17.09
C LYS A 66 5.11 15.43 17.35
N LYS A 67 3.96 14.92 17.80
CA LYS A 67 2.82 15.75 18.20
C LYS A 67 3.26 16.74 19.28
N SER A 68 2.83 17.99 19.17
CA SER A 68 3.10 19.05 20.13
C SER A 68 1.80 19.82 20.42
N ASP A 69 1.72 20.35 21.62
CA ASP A 69 0.69 21.31 22.03
C ASP A 69 1.14 22.77 21.82
N GLY A 70 2.31 22.94 21.21
CA GLY A 70 2.89 24.26 20.92
C GLY A 70 3.43 25.00 22.12
N LYS A 71 3.58 24.36 23.28
CA LYS A 71 4.12 24.99 24.49
C LYS A 71 5.61 24.61 24.69
N ASN A 72 6.32 25.50 25.38
CA ASN A 72 7.72 25.29 25.76
C ASN A 72 8.65 24.99 24.56
N LEU A 73 8.44 25.67 23.44
CA LEU A 73 9.27 25.61 22.26
C LEU A 73 10.32 26.72 22.30
N ASN A 74 11.47 26.46 21.70
CA ASN A 74 12.62 27.34 21.72
C ASN A 74 12.96 27.87 20.31
N VAL A 75 13.69 28.97 20.30
CA VAL A 75 14.33 29.44 19.06
C VAL A 75 15.19 28.33 18.45
N GLY A 76 15.06 28.08 17.16
CA GLY A 76 15.73 27.03 16.45
C GLY A 76 14.89 25.75 16.25
N ASP A 77 13.81 25.54 17.03
CA ASP A 77 12.92 24.43 16.81
C ASP A 77 12.22 24.56 15.46
N VAL A 78 12.10 23.45 14.72
CA VAL A 78 11.34 23.39 13.47
C VAL A 78 9.96 22.85 13.80
N ILE A 79 8.95 23.66 13.55
CA ILE A 79 7.55 23.36 13.89
C ILE A 79 6.69 23.20 12.64
N THR A 80 5.69 22.34 12.75
CA THR A 80 4.60 22.25 11.77
C THR A 80 3.35 22.84 12.40
N PHE A 81 2.79 23.83 11.76
CA PHE A 81 1.64 24.59 12.25
C PHE A 81 0.63 24.81 11.11
N ARG A 82 -0.59 25.13 11.48
CA ARG A 82 -1.62 25.53 10.52
C ARG A 82 -1.60 27.05 10.35
N CYS A 83 -1.52 27.50 9.10
CA CYS A 83 -1.65 28.92 8.81
C CYS A 83 -3.07 29.41 9.11
N LEU A 84 -3.22 30.28 10.08
CA LEU A 84 -4.50 30.87 10.48
C LEU A 84 -4.67 32.32 9.99
N ASP A 85 -3.71 32.84 9.26
CA ASP A 85 -3.81 34.18 8.65
C ASP A 85 -4.69 34.10 7.40
N LYS A 86 -5.87 34.71 7.48
CA LYS A 86 -6.87 34.74 6.41
C LYS A 86 -6.44 35.57 5.19
N THR A 87 -5.41 36.40 5.32
CA THR A 87 -4.89 37.23 4.24
C THR A 87 -3.82 36.48 3.42
N SER A 88 -3.29 35.41 3.98
CA SER A 88 -2.28 34.57 3.35
C SER A 88 -2.87 33.63 2.27
N GLN A 89 -2.16 33.45 1.17
CA GLN A 89 -2.52 32.50 0.11
C GLN A 89 -2.49 31.05 0.59
N VAL A 90 -1.80 30.77 1.69
CA VAL A 90 -1.66 29.45 2.31
C VAL A 90 -2.55 29.27 3.55
N TYR A 91 -3.62 30.08 3.65
CA TYR A 91 -4.58 29.95 4.75
C TYR A 91 -5.15 28.53 4.86
N GLY A 92 -5.06 27.95 6.05
CA GLY A 92 -5.55 26.61 6.34
C GLY A 92 -4.55 25.49 6.01
N ASP A 93 -3.46 25.77 5.32
CA ASP A 93 -2.43 24.80 5.01
C ASP A 93 -1.51 24.53 6.21
N LEU A 94 -0.85 23.36 6.16
CA LEU A 94 0.20 23.02 7.11
C LEU A 94 1.54 23.53 6.59
N ILE A 95 2.18 24.37 7.36
CA ILE A 95 3.49 24.96 7.08
C ILE A 95 4.50 24.36 8.06
N THR A 96 5.71 24.12 7.59
CA THR A 96 6.83 23.67 8.41
C THR A 96 7.95 24.66 8.29
N HIS A 97 8.18 25.44 9.35
CA HIS A 97 9.21 26.49 9.41
C HIS A 97 9.93 26.45 10.76
N ARG A 98 11.06 27.19 10.84
CA ARG A 98 11.87 27.29 12.04
C ARG A 98 11.45 28.49 12.88
N ILE A 99 11.44 28.34 14.19
CA ILE A 99 11.23 29.43 15.15
C ILE A 99 12.47 30.33 15.15
N THR A 100 12.26 31.60 14.83
CA THR A 100 13.31 32.63 14.89
C THR A 100 13.24 33.45 16.16
N GLU A 101 12.02 33.65 16.71
CA GLU A 101 11.82 34.40 17.94
C GLU A 101 10.61 33.85 18.73
N VAL A 102 10.73 33.83 20.05
CA VAL A 102 9.60 33.53 20.97
C VAL A 102 9.07 34.84 21.47
N VAL A 103 7.79 35.13 21.18
CA VAL A 103 7.10 36.36 21.59
C VAL A 103 6.00 36.05 22.57
N SER A 104 5.41 37.08 23.20
CA SER A 104 4.36 36.93 24.23
C SER A 104 3.16 36.14 23.71
N ASP A 105 2.80 36.29 22.44
CA ASP A 105 1.60 35.72 21.82
C ASP A 105 1.87 34.49 20.96
N GLY A 106 3.11 33.97 20.92
CA GLY A 106 3.46 32.81 20.12
C GLY A 106 4.90 32.85 19.59
N TYR A 107 5.04 32.53 18.31
CA TYR A 107 6.32 32.32 17.66
C TYR A 107 6.41 33.06 16.35
N LYS A 108 7.52 33.77 16.10
CA LYS A 108 7.92 34.16 14.75
C LYS A 108 8.61 33.01 14.09
N THR A 109 8.33 32.78 12.84
CA THR A 109 8.85 31.66 12.05
C THR A 109 9.44 32.14 10.74
N LYS A 110 10.33 31.29 10.21
CA LYS A 110 10.96 31.51 8.90
C LYS A 110 11.30 30.17 8.26
N GLY A 111 11.07 30.05 6.96
CA GLY A 111 11.65 28.95 6.18
C GLY A 111 13.15 29.16 6.03
N ASP A 112 13.95 28.10 6.22
CA ASP A 112 15.41 28.18 6.16
C ASP A 112 15.94 28.76 4.83
N ALA A 113 15.23 28.51 3.72
CA ALA A 113 15.55 29.02 2.40
C ALA A 113 14.84 30.34 2.05
N ASN A 114 13.95 30.83 2.90
CA ASN A 114 13.24 32.08 2.63
C ASN A 114 14.13 33.29 2.94
N PRO A 115 14.04 34.39 2.18
CA PRO A 115 14.80 35.59 2.46
C PRO A 115 14.32 36.35 3.69
N VAL A 116 13.02 36.29 3.99
CA VAL A 116 12.35 37.06 5.07
C VAL A 116 11.60 36.12 6.01
N GLU A 117 11.29 36.63 7.20
CA GLU A 117 10.41 35.95 8.15
C GLU A 117 8.97 35.92 7.65
N ASP A 118 8.17 35.03 8.23
CA ASP A 118 6.72 34.99 7.96
C ASP A 118 6.04 36.25 8.55
N ASP A 119 5.09 36.82 7.82
CA ASP A 119 4.42 38.08 8.21
C ASP A 119 3.43 37.92 9.39
N TRP A 120 3.25 36.70 9.89
CA TRP A 120 2.30 36.37 10.97
C TRP A 120 2.99 35.81 12.20
N ILE A 121 2.31 35.88 13.32
CA ILE A 121 2.71 35.22 14.56
C ILE A 121 1.97 33.88 14.66
N VAL A 122 2.71 32.79 14.83
CA VAL A 122 2.18 31.45 15.02
C VAL A 122 1.78 31.27 16.49
N LYS A 123 0.48 31.20 16.78
CA LYS A 123 0.00 30.91 18.13
C LYS A 123 0.29 29.48 18.54
N SER A 124 0.43 29.22 19.85
CA SER A 124 0.73 27.88 20.36
C SER A 124 -0.33 26.84 19.95
N ASP A 125 -1.61 27.22 19.90
CA ASP A 125 -2.71 26.34 19.52
C ASP A 125 -2.74 26.00 18.02
N ALA A 126 -2.07 26.79 17.18
CA ALA A 126 -1.88 26.50 15.77
C ALA A 126 -0.78 25.47 15.51
N VAL A 127 0.14 25.28 16.46
CA VAL A 127 1.23 24.29 16.34
C VAL A 127 0.67 22.87 16.47
N THR A 128 1.00 22.05 15.49
CA THR A 128 0.50 20.66 15.43
C THR A 128 1.59 19.67 15.81
N ALA A 129 2.83 19.94 15.43
CA ALA A 129 3.95 19.02 15.62
C ALA A 129 5.30 19.74 15.62
N VAL A 130 6.31 19.02 16.13
CA VAL A 130 7.71 19.43 16.08
C VAL A 130 8.48 18.42 15.23
N TYR A 131 9.35 18.90 14.37
CA TYR A 131 10.25 18.11 13.55
C TYR A 131 11.22 17.29 14.43
N VAL A 132 11.45 16.05 14.04
CA VAL A 132 12.39 15.15 14.70
C VAL A 132 13.59 14.85 13.81
N LYS A 133 13.32 14.37 12.58
CA LYS A 133 14.38 14.00 11.62
C LYS A 133 13.85 13.78 10.21
N ASN A 134 14.74 13.88 9.23
CA ASN A 134 14.49 13.44 7.87
C ASN A 134 14.41 11.91 7.78
N LEU A 135 13.58 11.42 6.84
CA LEU A 135 13.42 10.00 6.54
C LEU A 135 13.88 9.69 5.11
N PRO A 136 15.20 9.62 4.85
CA PRO A 136 15.73 9.50 3.50
C PRO A 136 15.28 8.20 2.81
N VAL A 137 15.23 7.08 3.51
CA VAL A 137 14.77 5.79 2.97
C VAL A 137 13.31 5.87 2.53
N THR A 138 12.44 6.43 3.38
CA THR A 138 11.03 6.64 3.06
C THR A 138 10.85 7.59 1.88
N THR A 139 11.71 8.59 1.75
CA THR A 139 11.71 9.54 0.63
C THR A 139 12.04 8.82 -0.68
N VAL A 140 13.07 7.97 -0.70
CA VAL A 140 13.46 7.19 -1.88
C VAL A 140 12.35 6.20 -2.25
N LEU A 141 11.88 5.40 -1.29
CA LEU A 141 10.80 4.44 -1.52
C LEU A 141 9.52 5.14 -1.95
N GLY A 142 9.11 6.21 -1.28
CA GLY A 142 7.92 6.97 -1.67
C GLY A 142 7.99 7.56 -3.07
N ARG A 143 9.17 7.99 -3.51
CA ARG A 143 9.40 8.48 -4.86
C ARG A 143 9.29 7.37 -5.91
N ILE A 144 9.82 6.17 -5.59
CA ILE A 144 9.73 5.00 -6.46
C ILE A 144 8.27 4.53 -6.54
N PHE A 145 7.62 4.26 -5.41
CA PHE A 145 6.27 3.68 -5.37
C PHE A 145 5.16 4.65 -5.82
N ALA A 146 5.35 5.95 -5.67
CA ALA A 146 4.40 6.97 -6.15
C ALA A 146 4.63 7.38 -7.61
N SER A 147 5.70 6.90 -8.26
CA SER A 147 5.96 7.20 -9.67
C SER A 147 5.16 6.27 -10.59
N PRO A 148 4.79 6.72 -11.81
CA PRO A 148 4.16 5.84 -12.81
C PRO A 148 4.99 4.57 -13.10
N VAL A 149 6.33 4.72 -13.15
CA VAL A 149 7.27 3.61 -13.36
C VAL A 149 7.21 2.63 -12.19
N GLY A 150 7.18 3.11 -10.96
CA GLY A 150 7.05 2.27 -9.76
C GLY A 150 5.75 1.48 -9.74
N LEU A 151 4.64 2.10 -10.13
CA LEU A 151 3.35 1.43 -10.23
C LEU A 151 3.37 0.32 -11.31
N ILE A 152 4.01 0.57 -12.46
CA ILE A 152 4.17 -0.44 -13.50
C ILE A 152 5.03 -1.60 -12.99
N LEU A 153 6.14 -1.34 -12.30
CA LEU A 153 6.99 -2.38 -11.73
C LEU A 153 6.23 -3.25 -10.72
N ILE A 154 5.44 -2.63 -9.85
CA ILE A 154 4.58 -3.36 -8.90
C ILE A 154 3.58 -4.24 -9.65
N ALA A 155 2.93 -3.71 -10.68
CA ALA A 155 1.98 -4.45 -11.50
C ALA A 155 2.66 -5.64 -12.23
N VAL A 156 3.86 -5.46 -12.77
CA VAL A 156 4.63 -6.52 -13.44
C VAL A 156 5.02 -7.62 -12.45
N VAL A 157 5.53 -7.26 -11.28
CA VAL A 157 5.87 -8.23 -10.21
C VAL A 157 4.62 -8.98 -9.75
N PHE A 158 3.50 -8.27 -9.58
CA PHE A 158 2.22 -8.87 -9.20
C PHE A 158 1.72 -9.86 -10.26
N LEU A 159 1.68 -9.46 -11.53
CA LEU A 159 1.27 -10.32 -12.64
C LEU A 159 2.19 -11.52 -12.79
N GLY A 160 3.52 -11.32 -12.69
CA GLY A 160 4.50 -12.41 -12.72
C GLY A 160 4.27 -13.41 -11.59
N SER A 161 3.98 -12.95 -10.37
CA SER A 161 3.67 -13.83 -9.24
C SER A 161 2.36 -14.60 -9.46
N CYS A 162 1.34 -13.95 -10.02
CA CYS A 162 0.09 -14.63 -10.39
C CYS A 162 0.33 -15.73 -11.44
N ILE A 163 1.07 -15.44 -12.50
CA ILE A 163 1.41 -16.42 -13.54
C ILE A 163 2.15 -17.60 -12.91
N PHE A 164 3.18 -17.34 -12.12
CA PHE A 164 4.00 -18.38 -11.48
C PHE A 164 3.19 -19.29 -10.55
N VAL A 165 2.20 -18.75 -9.84
CA VAL A 165 1.38 -19.53 -8.88
C VAL A 165 0.22 -20.24 -9.57
N TYR A 166 -0.48 -19.58 -10.49
CA TYR A 166 -1.75 -20.09 -11.02
C TYR A 166 -1.61 -20.90 -12.31
N VAL A 167 -0.64 -20.59 -13.18
CA VAL A 167 -0.50 -21.31 -14.47
C VAL A 167 -0.17 -22.78 -14.28
N PRO A 168 0.77 -23.21 -13.42
CA PRO A 168 1.03 -24.63 -13.20
C PRO A 168 -0.18 -25.38 -12.64
N GLU A 169 -0.97 -24.75 -11.77
CA GLU A 169 -2.18 -25.34 -11.19
C GLU A 169 -3.26 -25.55 -12.26
N MET A 170 -3.41 -24.57 -13.15
CA MET A 170 -4.36 -24.65 -14.26
C MET A 170 -3.96 -25.73 -15.27
N ILE A 171 -2.67 -25.83 -15.63
CA ILE A 171 -2.17 -26.87 -16.52
C ILE A 171 -2.38 -28.27 -15.92
N ASN A 172 -2.14 -28.44 -14.63
CA ASN A 172 -2.37 -29.72 -13.95
C ASN A 172 -3.86 -30.08 -13.90
N ALA A 173 -4.74 -29.10 -13.64
CA ALA A 173 -6.18 -29.33 -13.65
C ALA A 173 -6.71 -29.73 -15.04
N LEU A 174 -6.17 -29.16 -16.11
CA LEU A 174 -6.52 -29.56 -17.47
C LEU A 174 -6.05 -30.99 -17.80
N LYS A 175 -4.84 -31.38 -17.39
CA LYS A 175 -4.34 -32.74 -17.57
C LYS A 175 -5.13 -33.77 -16.78
N ASP A 176 -5.46 -33.49 -15.52
CA ASP A 176 -6.28 -34.36 -14.69
C ASP A 176 -7.70 -34.55 -15.30
N GLY A 177 -8.23 -33.52 -15.99
CA GLY A 177 -9.50 -33.59 -16.73
C GLY A 177 -9.40 -34.53 -17.93
N ASP A 178 -8.38 -34.37 -18.76
CA ASP A 178 -8.16 -35.21 -19.95
C ASP A 178 -7.94 -36.67 -19.60
N GLU A 179 -7.22 -36.98 -18.49
CA GLU A 179 -7.02 -38.36 -18.01
C GLU A 179 -8.32 -39.01 -17.52
N THR A 180 -9.16 -38.26 -16.80
CA THR A 180 -10.46 -38.76 -16.31
C THR A 180 -11.44 -39.04 -17.44
N ASP A 181 -11.48 -38.20 -18.47
CA ASP A 181 -12.34 -38.41 -19.64
C ASP A 181 -11.87 -39.60 -20.47
N ALA A 182 -10.56 -39.77 -20.68
CA ALA A 182 -9.98 -40.91 -21.38
C ALA A 182 -10.22 -42.25 -20.62
N GLU A 183 -10.16 -42.26 -19.29
CA GLU A 183 -10.50 -43.44 -18.48
C GLU A 183 -12.00 -43.74 -18.54
N ALA A 184 -12.88 -42.74 -18.54
CA ALA A 184 -14.32 -42.95 -18.68
C ALA A 184 -14.68 -43.56 -20.05
N GLU A 185 -14.06 -43.09 -21.12
CA GLU A 185 -14.24 -43.66 -22.48
C GLU A 185 -13.76 -45.12 -22.56
N ARG A 186 -12.59 -45.44 -21.98
CA ARG A 186 -12.08 -46.83 -21.94
C ARG A 186 -13.01 -47.74 -21.14
N GLN A 187 -13.54 -47.29 -20.01
CA GLN A 187 -14.48 -48.07 -19.20
C GLN A 187 -15.80 -48.31 -19.95
N ALA A 188 -16.30 -47.32 -20.71
CA ALA A 188 -17.49 -47.47 -21.54
C ALA A 188 -17.29 -48.46 -22.67
N GLU A 189 -16.10 -48.44 -23.34
CA GLU A 189 -15.79 -49.36 -24.39
C GLU A 189 -15.61 -50.82 -23.88
N ILE A 190 -14.95 -51.01 -22.75
CA ILE A 190 -14.82 -52.35 -22.09
C ILE A 190 -16.21 -52.87 -21.75
N LYS A 191 -17.08 -52.09 -21.17
CA LYS A 191 -18.44 -52.49 -20.81
C LYS A 191 -19.22 -52.93 -22.07
N ARG A 192 -19.16 -52.13 -23.14
CA ARG A 192 -19.83 -52.46 -24.40
C ARG A 192 -19.36 -53.81 -24.96
N ARG A 193 -18.02 -54.08 -24.97
CA ARG A 193 -17.49 -55.38 -25.42
C ARG A 193 -17.93 -56.56 -24.57
N ILE A 194 -18.03 -56.36 -23.26
CA ILE A 194 -18.55 -57.38 -22.32
C ILE A 194 -20.02 -57.67 -22.64
N ASP A 195 -20.83 -56.65 -22.80
CA ASP A 195 -22.25 -56.81 -23.09
C ASP A 195 -22.46 -57.50 -24.46
N GLU A 196 -21.69 -57.16 -25.51
CA GLU A 196 -21.71 -57.82 -26.81
C GLU A 196 -21.30 -59.31 -26.73
N GLU A 197 -20.27 -59.65 -25.92
CA GLU A 197 -19.81 -61.03 -25.75
C GLU A 197 -20.84 -61.86 -24.92
N VAL A 198 -21.43 -61.28 -23.89
CA VAL A 198 -22.52 -61.91 -23.13
C VAL A 198 -23.73 -62.22 -24.00
N GLU A 199 -24.07 -61.29 -24.89
CA GLU A 199 -25.22 -61.50 -25.84
C GLU A 199 -24.90 -62.61 -26.89
N ARG A 200 -23.65 -62.70 -27.38
CA ARG A 200 -23.19 -63.78 -28.26
C ARG A 200 -23.28 -65.15 -27.54
N LEU A 201 -22.79 -65.25 -26.33
CA LEU A 201 -22.80 -66.50 -25.57
C LEU A 201 -24.22 -66.96 -25.26
N LYS A 202 -25.14 -66.04 -24.95
CA LYS A 202 -26.58 -66.37 -24.78
C LYS A 202 -27.23 -66.87 -26.04
N ASN A 203 -26.87 -66.32 -27.23
CA ASN A 203 -27.41 -66.75 -28.48
C ASN A 203 -26.85 -68.12 -28.93
N GLU A 204 -25.60 -68.44 -28.57
CA GLU A 204 -24.99 -69.77 -28.79
C GLU A 204 -25.60 -70.84 -27.88
N GLU A 205 -25.93 -70.55 -26.66
CA GLU A 205 -26.59 -71.48 -25.75
C GLU A 205 -28.08 -71.72 -26.09
N GLY A 206 -28.80 -70.70 -26.55
CA GLY A 206 -30.24 -70.81 -26.94
C GLY A 206 -30.44 -71.43 -28.33
N GLY A 207 -29.41 -71.67 -29.12
CA GLY A 207 -29.51 -72.31 -30.45
C GLY A 207 -29.27 -73.84 -30.43
N ASN A 208 -29.07 -74.45 -29.27
CA ASN A 208 -28.82 -75.87 -29.09
C ASN A 208 -30.00 -76.65 -28.46
N GLU A 209 -31.17 -76.06 -28.40
CA GLU A 209 -32.46 -76.75 -28.09
C GLU A 209 -33.25 -76.85 -29.41
#